data_627523f06baedbf2751cd5c07faecfa1
#
_entry.id   627523f06baedbf2751cd5c07faecfa1
#
_cell.length_a   1.000
_cell.length_b   1.000
_cell.length_c   1.000
_cell.angle_alpha   90.00
_cell.angle_beta   90.00
_cell.angle_gamma   90.00
#
_symmetry.space_group_name_H-M   'P 1'
#
loop_
_entity.id
_entity.type
_entity.pdbx_description
1 polymer ?
#
loop_
_entity_poly.entity_id
_entity_poly.type
_entity_poly.pdbx_seq_one_letter_code
_entity_poly.pdbx_strand_id
1 'polypeptide(L)'
;MTVIKQEDFIQSICDAFQFISYYHPKDYIDALYKAWQKEENPAAKDAMTQILVNSRMCAENNRPICQDTGIATVFLKVGMDVQWDADMSVEEMVNEGVRRAYTWEGNTLRASVLADPAGKRQNTKDNTPAVIHMSIVPGGKVEVTCAAKGGGSENKSKLAMLNPSDNIVDWVLKTIPTMGAGWCPPGILGIGIGGTPEKAVLMAKESLMSHIDIQELQEKAASGAELSTTEALRLELFEKVNALGIGAQGLGGLTTVLDVKILDYPTHAASKPIAMIPNCAATRHVEFELDGSGPVELTPPRVEDWPDLTYSPDNGKRVDVDKLTKEEVASWKTGDVLLLNGKILTGRDAAHKRLVNMLDKGEELPVDFTNRLIYYVGPVDPVGDEVVGPAGPTTATRMDKFTRQMLKQTGLLGMIGKSERGAATCEAIADNKAVYLMAVGGAAYVVAKAIKSSKVLAFPELGMEAVYEFEVKDMPVTVAVDSKGESIHATAPRKWQAKIGIIPVES
;
A
#
# COMPACT_ATOMS: atom_id res chain seq x y z
N MET A 1 -24.42 31.80 11.69
CA MET A 1 -23.46 31.18 12.62
C MET A 1 -23.78 29.70 12.60
N THR A 2 -22.85 28.88 12.12
CA THR A 2 -23.04 27.46 11.92
C THR A 2 -22.72 26.71 13.22
N VAL A 3 -23.64 25.85 13.65
CA VAL A 3 -23.44 25.02 14.85
C VAL A 3 -23.22 23.59 14.44
N ILE A 4 -22.05 23.04 14.77
CA ILE A 4 -21.72 21.65 14.53
C ILE A 4 -21.96 20.86 15.83
N LYS A 5 -22.82 19.86 15.77
CA LYS A 5 -23.09 19.01 16.92
C LYS A 5 -22.03 17.91 17.07
N GLN A 6 -21.68 17.61 18.30
CA GLN A 6 -20.68 16.58 18.64
C GLN A 6 -20.95 15.25 17.92
N GLU A 7 -22.17 14.71 18.02
CA GLU A 7 -22.49 13.41 17.46
C GLU A 7 -22.47 13.42 15.92
N ASP A 8 -22.92 14.51 15.27
CA ASP A 8 -22.90 14.62 13.81
C ASP A 8 -21.45 14.61 13.29
N PHE A 9 -20.53 15.28 14.00
CA PHE A 9 -19.11 15.28 13.65
C PHE A 9 -18.47 13.91 13.87
N ILE A 10 -18.67 13.28 15.04
CA ILE A 10 -18.16 11.94 15.36
C ILE A 10 -18.65 10.91 14.35
N GLN A 11 -19.98 10.92 14.05
CA GLN A 11 -20.56 9.98 13.08
C GLN A 11 -19.99 10.20 11.68
N SER A 12 -19.80 11.44 11.24
CA SER A 12 -19.20 11.77 9.94
C SER A 12 -17.76 11.22 9.81
N ILE A 13 -16.95 11.34 10.86
CA ILE A 13 -15.60 10.76 10.89
C ILE A 13 -15.66 9.23 10.84
N CYS A 14 -16.56 8.61 11.61
CA CYS A 14 -16.75 7.15 11.61
C CYS A 14 -17.12 6.65 10.22
N ASP A 15 -18.14 7.25 9.61
CA ASP A 15 -18.63 6.86 8.29
C ASP A 15 -17.57 7.07 7.20
N ALA A 16 -16.79 8.16 7.29
CA ALA A 16 -15.70 8.43 6.36
C ALA A 16 -14.62 7.34 6.41
N PHE A 17 -14.17 6.90 7.59
CA PHE A 17 -13.15 5.85 7.71
C PHE A 17 -13.66 4.47 7.29
N GLN A 18 -14.93 4.15 7.52
CA GLN A 18 -15.54 2.96 6.97
C GLN A 18 -15.61 3.06 5.44
N PHE A 19 -16.14 4.17 4.89
CA PHE A 19 -16.28 4.41 3.46
C PHE A 19 -14.96 4.24 2.70
N ILE A 20 -13.90 4.94 3.10
CA ILE A 20 -12.62 4.87 2.41
C ILE A 20 -11.91 3.52 2.55
N SER A 21 -12.34 2.69 3.50
CA SER A 21 -11.75 1.37 3.68
C SER A 21 -12.13 0.40 2.57
N TYR A 22 -13.28 0.56 1.93
CA TYR A 22 -13.77 -0.32 0.87
C TYR A 22 -14.09 0.36 -0.47
N TYR A 23 -14.09 1.69 -0.54
CA TYR A 23 -14.25 2.41 -1.80
C TYR A 23 -12.98 3.16 -2.19
N HIS A 24 -12.46 2.88 -3.39
CA HIS A 24 -11.50 3.78 -4.01
C HIS A 24 -12.20 5.04 -4.53
N PRO A 25 -11.50 6.20 -4.54
CA PRO A 25 -11.99 7.35 -5.29
C PRO A 25 -12.17 7.02 -6.77
N LYS A 26 -13.23 7.57 -7.39
CA LYS A 26 -13.56 7.28 -8.79
C LYS A 26 -12.44 7.66 -9.75
N ASP A 27 -11.82 8.81 -9.54
CA ASP A 27 -10.70 9.30 -10.36
C ASP A 27 -9.50 8.33 -10.33
N TYR A 28 -9.26 7.67 -9.20
CA TYR A 28 -8.25 6.62 -9.09
C TYR A 28 -8.62 5.39 -9.94
N ILE A 29 -9.87 4.94 -9.89
CA ILE A 29 -10.34 3.80 -10.69
C ILE A 29 -10.15 4.10 -12.17
N ASP A 30 -10.59 5.29 -12.62
CA ASP A 30 -10.48 5.74 -13.99
C ASP A 30 -9.02 5.84 -14.46
N ALA A 31 -8.14 6.42 -13.63
CA ALA A 31 -6.71 6.55 -13.93
C ALA A 31 -6.01 5.20 -14.03
N LEU A 32 -6.31 4.29 -13.09
CA LEU A 32 -5.73 2.94 -13.09
C LEU A 32 -6.22 2.13 -14.30
N TYR A 33 -7.49 2.24 -14.67
CA TYR A 33 -8.02 1.55 -15.83
C TYR A 33 -7.41 2.06 -17.15
N LYS A 34 -7.23 3.37 -17.29
CA LYS A 34 -6.54 3.96 -18.46
C LYS A 34 -5.07 3.50 -18.51
N ALA A 35 -4.40 3.40 -17.37
CA ALA A 35 -3.04 2.87 -17.29
C ALA A 35 -3.01 1.38 -17.69
N TRP A 36 -3.95 0.58 -17.21
CA TRP A 36 -4.11 -0.83 -17.59
C TRP A 36 -4.31 -1.05 -19.09
N GLN A 37 -5.11 -0.19 -19.73
CA GLN A 37 -5.34 -0.27 -21.18
C GLN A 37 -4.04 -0.09 -21.98
N LYS A 38 -3.16 0.81 -21.53
CA LYS A 38 -1.89 1.14 -22.19
C LYS A 38 -0.74 0.20 -21.84
N GLU A 39 -0.88 -0.56 -20.73
CA GLU A 39 0.22 -1.39 -20.24
C GLU A 39 0.50 -2.57 -21.19
N GLU A 40 1.77 -2.72 -21.53
CA GLU A 40 2.27 -3.75 -22.44
C GLU A 40 2.97 -4.91 -21.72
N ASN A 41 3.45 -4.67 -20.48
CA ASN A 41 4.08 -5.75 -19.71
C ASN A 41 3.01 -6.65 -19.11
N PRO A 42 2.96 -7.96 -19.48
CA PRO A 42 1.94 -8.87 -18.97
C PRO A 42 1.89 -8.98 -17.45
N ALA A 43 3.04 -8.98 -16.77
CA ALA A 43 3.10 -9.09 -15.31
C ALA A 43 2.54 -7.82 -14.61
N ALA A 44 2.89 -6.63 -15.12
CA ALA A 44 2.34 -5.38 -14.62
C ALA A 44 0.84 -5.26 -14.91
N LYS A 45 0.41 -5.68 -16.09
CA LYS A 45 -1.01 -5.68 -16.49
C LYS A 45 -1.85 -6.62 -15.64
N ASP A 46 -1.34 -7.81 -15.33
CA ASP A 46 -1.97 -8.75 -14.41
C ASP A 46 -2.11 -8.18 -13.00
N ALA A 47 -1.05 -7.53 -12.49
CA ALA A 47 -1.11 -6.88 -11.19
C ALA A 47 -2.18 -5.77 -11.15
N MET A 48 -2.28 -4.94 -12.18
CA MET A 48 -3.34 -3.91 -12.28
C MET A 48 -4.73 -4.53 -12.40
N THR A 49 -4.87 -5.65 -13.12
CA THR A 49 -6.13 -6.40 -13.19
C THR A 49 -6.56 -6.87 -11.81
N GLN A 50 -5.65 -7.46 -11.03
CA GLN A 50 -5.95 -7.90 -9.68
C GLN A 50 -6.38 -6.73 -8.78
N ILE A 51 -5.75 -5.55 -8.89
CA ILE A 51 -6.10 -4.36 -8.10
C ILE A 51 -7.50 -3.84 -8.49
N LEU A 52 -7.83 -3.75 -9.78
CA LEU A 52 -9.14 -3.29 -10.25
C LEU A 52 -10.26 -4.26 -9.84
N VAL A 53 -10.05 -5.55 -10.01
CA VAL A 53 -11.00 -6.59 -9.58
C VAL A 53 -11.18 -6.57 -8.06
N ASN A 54 -10.08 -6.45 -7.31
CA ASN A 54 -10.13 -6.33 -5.85
C ASN A 54 -10.94 -5.10 -5.41
N SER A 55 -10.71 -3.96 -6.05
CA SER A 55 -11.44 -2.72 -5.79
C SER A 55 -12.95 -2.90 -5.93
N ARG A 56 -13.41 -3.48 -7.05
CA ARG A 56 -14.82 -3.79 -7.28
C ARG A 56 -15.37 -4.77 -6.24
N MET A 57 -14.68 -5.87 -6.00
CA MET A 57 -15.11 -6.88 -5.01
C MET A 57 -15.24 -6.29 -3.60
N CYS A 58 -14.32 -5.41 -3.20
CA CYS A 58 -14.37 -4.75 -1.90
C CYS A 58 -15.58 -3.82 -1.80
N ALA A 59 -15.87 -3.05 -2.86
CA ALA A 59 -17.02 -2.17 -2.92
C ALA A 59 -18.35 -2.94 -2.86
N GLU A 60 -18.47 -4.05 -3.61
CA GLU A 60 -19.67 -4.89 -3.63
C GLU A 60 -19.93 -5.61 -2.29
N ASN A 61 -18.89 -5.90 -1.53
CA ASN A 61 -18.98 -6.67 -0.28
C ASN A 61 -18.68 -5.84 0.98
N ASN A 62 -18.45 -4.54 0.86
CA ASN A 62 -18.05 -3.64 1.94
C ASN A 62 -16.85 -4.18 2.75
N ARG A 63 -15.82 -4.67 2.07
CA ARG A 63 -14.62 -5.23 2.72
C ARG A 63 -13.38 -4.39 2.45
N PRO A 64 -12.46 -4.30 3.41
CA PRO A 64 -11.26 -3.50 3.26
C PRO A 64 -10.44 -3.83 2.01
N ILE A 65 -10.07 -2.81 1.24
CA ILE A 65 -9.27 -2.92 0.01
C ILE A 65 -7.90 -3.57 0.29
N CYS A 66 -7.36 -3.32 1.49
CA CYS A 66 -6.06 -3.81 1.92
C CYS A 66 -6.15 -4.34 3.36
N GLN A 67 -5.36 -5.35 3.70
CA GLN A 67 -5.21 -5.83 5.08
C GLN A 67 -4.55 -4.78 6.00
N ASP A 68 -3.75 -3.87 5.45
CA ASP A 68 -3.25 -2.70 6.16
C ASP A 68 -4.29 -1.59 6.03
N THR A 69 -5.14 -1.44 7.05
CA THR A 69 -6.22 -0.45 7.06
C THR A 69 -5.73 0.95 7.40
N GLY A 70 -4.42 1.12 7.60
CA GLY A 70 -3.72 2.40 7.59
C GLY A 70 -3.71 3.14 8.92
N ILE A 71 -2.96 4.24 8.92
CA ILE A 71 -2.95 5.24 9.98
C ILE A 71 -4.00 6.31 9.60
N ALA A 72 -4.93 6.58 10.51
CA ALA A 72 -5.92 7.62 10.32
C ALA A 72 -5.23 8.99 10.32
N THR A 73 -5.43 9.76 9.25
CA THR A 73 -4.97 11.14 9.11
C THR A 73 -6.17 12.01 8.76
N VAL A 74 -6.35 13.11 9.47
CA VAL A 74 -7.47 14.03 9.27
C VAL A 74 -6.96 15.44 9.09
N PHE A 75 -7.32 16.06 7.97
CA PHE A 75 -7.11 17.49 7.74
C PHE A 75 -8.43 18.22 7.97
N LEU A 76 -8.39 19.27 8.79
CA LEU A 76 -9.54 20.08 9.12
C LEU A 76 -9.26 21.55 8.76
N LYS A 77 -10.18 22.16 8.00
CA LYS A 77 -10.24 23.60 7.85
C LYS A 77 -11.52 24.08 8.53
N VAL A 78 -11.36 24.70 9.68
CA VAL A 78 -12.48 25.15 10.53
C VAL A 78 -12.78 26.61 10.24
N GLY A 79 -14.00 26.89 9.82
CA GLY A 79 -14.47 28.24 9.57
C GLY A 79 -14.51 29.07 10.85
N MET A 80 -14.11 30.35 10.77
CA MET A 80 -14.09 31.29 11.92
C MET A 80 -15.49 31.54 12.53
N ASP A 81 -16.56 31.30 11.75
CA ASP A 81 -17.95 31.49 12.18
C ASP A 81 -18.60 30.20 12.68
N VAL A 82 -17.82 29.13 12.83
CA VAL A 82 -18.28 27.83 13.34
C VAL A 82 -18.33 27.81 14.85
N GLN A 83 -19.40 27.30 15.41
CA GLN A 83 -19.55 26.99 16.83
C GLN A 83 -19.72 25.48 17.01
N TRP A 84 -19.17 24.97 18.10
CA TRP A 84 -19.27 23.55 18.46
C TRP A 84 -20.27 23.39 19.60
N ASP A 85 -21.31 22.58 19.36
CA ASP A 85 -22.21 22.10 20.42
C ASP A 85 -21.67 20.74 20.89
N ALA A 86 -20.67 20.82 21.77
CA ALA A 86 -19.88 19.67 22.18
C ALA A 86 -19.29 19.83 23.58
N ASP A 87 -19.19 18.72 24.30
CA ASP A 87 -18.47 18.59 25.58
C ASP A 87 -17.02 18.09 25.36
N MET A 88 -16.71 17.55 24.18
CA MET A 88 -15.40 17.03 23.78
C MET A 88 -14.65 18.06 22.95
N SER A 89 -13.32 18.06 23.03
CA SER A 89 -12.49 18.81 22.08
C SER A 89 -12.62 18.21 20.65
N VAL A 90 -12.28 18.99 19.63
CA VAL A 90 -12.31 18.53 18.23
C VAL A 90 -11.42 17.30 18.04
N GLU A 91 -10.26 17.28 18.69
CA GLU A 91 -9.34 16.14 18.64
C GLU A 91 -9.95 14.88 19.28
N GLU A 92 -10.60 15.00 20.43
CA GLU A 92 -11.30 13.88 21.07
C GLU A 92 -12.45 13.35 20.22
N MET A 93 -13.22 14.22 19.59
CA MET A 93 -14.30 13.84 18.67
C MET A 93 -13.78 13.07 17.44
N VAL A 94 -12.67 13.53 16.84
CA VAL A 94 -12.02 12.79 15.73
C VAL A 94 -11.58 11.42 16.19
N ASN A 95 -10.92 11.32 17.34
CA ASN A 95 -10.46 10.04 17.88
C ASN A 95 -11.64 9.10 18.23
N GLU A 96 -12.76 9.64 18.72
CA GLU A 96 -13.96 8.83 18.97
C GLU A 96 -14.55 8.29 17.66
N GLY A 97 -14.63 9.10 16.60
CA GLY A 97 -15.06 8.66 15.27
C GLY A 97 -14.16 7.55 14.70
N VAL A 98 -12.84 7.71 14.80
CA VAL A 98 -11.88 6.68 14.39
C VAL A 98 -12.05 5.40 15.20
N ARG A 99 -12.18 5.50 16.52
CA ARG A 99 -12.42 4.34 17.40
C ARG A 99 -13.65 3.57 16.98
N ARG A 100 -14.78 4.26 16.78
CA ARG A 100 -16.03 3.63 16.32
C ARG A 100 -15.85 2.93 14.97
N ALA A 101 -15.17 3.58 14.02
CA ALA A 101 -14.92 3.00 12.70
C ALA A 101 -14.09 1.71 12.77
N TYR A 102 -13.04 1.68 13.58
CA TYR A 102 -12.11 0.55 13.64
C TYR A 102 -12.61 -0.61 14.52
N THR A 103 -13.54 -0.35 15.43
CA THR A 103 -14.12 -1.36 16.33
C THR A 103 -15.56 -1.75 15.98
N TRP A 104 -16.10 -1.24 14.88
CA TRP A 104 -17.46 -1.56 14.46
C TRP A 104 -17.61 -3.05 14.15
N GLU A 105 -18.44 -3.75 14.90
CA GLU A 105 -18.61 -5.22 14.80
C GLU A 105 -19.10 -5.67 13.41
N GLY A 106 -19.87 -4.83 12.71
CA GLY A 106 -20.37 -5.13 11.37
C GLY A 106 -19.28 -5.20 10.29
N ASN A 107 -18.16 -4.51 10.49
CA ASN A 107 -17.01 -4.49 9.58
C ASN A 107 -15.75 -4.02 10.31
N THR A 108 -15.21 -4.86 11.17
CA THR A 108 -14.02 -4.55 11.96
C THR A 108 -12.82 -4.30 11.06
N LEU A 109 -12.18 -3.14 11.24
CA LEU A 109 -10.93 -2.79 10.58
C LEU A 109 -9.74 -3.20 11.46
N ARG A 110 -8.61 -3.54 10.84
CA ARG A 110 -7.41 -3.95 11.58
C ARG A 110 -6.69 -2.76 12.20
N ALA A 111 -6.75 -2.59 13.51
CA ALA A 111 -5.96 -1.58 14.21
C ALA A 111 -4.45 -1.87 14.08
N SER A 112 -3.69 -0.84 13.72
CA SER A 112 -2.24 -0.92 13.45
C SER A 112 -1.42 0.10 14.24
N VAL A 113 -2.06 1.02 14.95
CA VAL A 113 -1.38 2.04 15.76
C VAL A 113 -0.83 1.40 17.05
N LEU A 114 0.41 1.74 17.36
CA LEU A 114 1.12 1.24 18.53
C LEU A 114 1.41 2.38 19.51
N ALA A 115 0.93 2.26 20.73
CA ALA A 115 1.34 3.11 21.82
C ALA A 115 2.80 2.81 22.20
N ASP A 116 3.46 3.77 22.84
CA ASP A 116 4.86 3.67 23.28
C ASP A 116 5.80 3.21 22.14
N PRO A 117 5.92 4.00 21.05
CA PRO A 117 6.67 3.60 19.86
C PRO A 117 8.17 3.41 20.12
N ALA A 118 8.72 4.08 21.11
CA ALA A 118 10.13 3.95 21.52
C ALA A 118 10.38 2.80 22.49
N GLY A 119 9.32 2.24 23.11
CA GLY A 119 9.41 1.21 24.14
C GLY A 119 8.67 -0.07 23.78
N LYS A 120 7.57 -0.35 24.47
CA LYS A 120 6.85 -1.63 24.41
C LYS A 120 6.07 -1.86 23.12
N ARG A 121 5.73 -0.80 22.38
CA ARG A 121 5.03 -0.87 21.09
C ARG A 121 3.74 -1.69 21.15
N GLN A 122 2.87 -1.37 22.08
CA GLN A 122 1.60 -2.08 22.29
C GLN A 122 0.52 -1.55 21.34
N ASN A 123 -0.21 -2.45 20.68
CA ASN A 123 -1.33 -2.09 19.81
C ASN A 123 -2.44 -1.42 20.61
N THR A 124 -2.95 -0.29 20.13
CA THR A 124 -4.03 0.47 20.78
C THR A 124 -5.38 -0.22 20.65
N LYS A 125 -5.52 -1.17 19.73
CA LYS A 125 -6.69 -1.99 19.40
C LYS A 125 -7.86 -1.24 18.70
N ASP A 126 -7.85 0.08 18.76
CA ASP A 126 -8.89 0.96 18.17
C ASP A 126 -8.35 1.93 17.11
N ASN A 127 -7.05 1.78 16.77
CA ASN A 127 -6.33 2.61 15.79
C ASN A 127 -6.23 4.10 16.14
N THR A 128 -6.43 4.46 17.38
CA THR A 128 -6.22 5.82 17.89
C THR A 128 -4.84 5.99 18.55
N PRO A 129 -4.31 7.22 18.65
CA PRO A 129 -4.88 8.45 18.12
C PRO A 129 -4.67 8.61 16.61
N ALA A 130 -5.56 9.38 15.97
CA ALA A 130 -5.37 9.86 14.62
C ALA A 130 -4.28 10.93 14.55
N VAL A 131 -3.69 11.13 13.38
CA VAL A 131 -2.83 12.29 13.08
C VAL A 131 -3.72 13.40 12.53
N ILE A 132 -3.86 14.49 13.28
CA ILE A 132 -4.79 15.58 12.97
C ILE A 132 -4.01 16.85 12.62
N HIS A 133 -4.35 17.44 11.48
CA HIS A 133 -3.85 18.75 11.06
C HIS A 133 -5.03 19.70 10.93
N MET A 134 -4.97 20.82 11.66
CA MET A 134 -6.06 21.78 11.71
C MET A 134 -5.59 23.16 11.29
N SER A 135 -6.41 23.84 10.51
CA SER A 135 -6.28 25.26 10.19
C SER A 135 -7.59 26.00 10.39
N ILE A 136 -7.51 27.28 10.70
CA ILE A 136 -8.67 28.17 10.82
C ILE A 136 -8.74 29.03 9.56
N VAL A 137 -9.91 29.06 8.94
CA VAL A 137 -10.16 29.71 7.65
C VAL A 137 -11.38 30.63 7.75
N PRO A 138 -11.54 31.63 6.89
CA PRO A 138 -12.79 32.40 6.85
C PRO A 138 -14.00 31.53 6.51
N GLY A 139 -15.18 31.86 7.01
CA GLY A 139 -16.44 31.22 6.68
C GLY A 139 -17.07 30.43 7.82
N GLY A 140 -18.17 29.72 7.51
CA GLY A 140 -19.02 29.04 8.48
C GLY A 140 -19.15 27.54 8.22
N LYS A 141 -18.14 26.89 7.60
CA LYS A 141 -18.13 25.44 7.35
C LYS A 141 -16.91 24.80 7.97
N VAL A 142 -16.96 23.50 8.16
CA VAL A 142 -15.80 22.67 8.46
C VAL A 142 -15.54 21.77 7.24
N GLU A 143 -14.43 22.03 6.54
CA GLU A 143 -13.94 21.16 5.49
C GLU A 143 -13.10 20.05 6.14
N VAL A 144 -13.43 18.82 5.82
CA VAL A 144 -12.81 17.61 6.40
C VAL A 144 -12.23 16.76 5.30
N THR A 145 -10.97 16.39 5.42
CA THR A 145 -10.35 15.36 4.60
C THR A 145 -9.91 14.21 5.50
N CYS A 146 -10.54 13.05 5.33
CA CYS A 146 -10.14 11.82 6.01
C CYS A 146 -9.31 10.94 5.09
N ALA A 147 -8.18 10.46 5.59
CA ALA A 147 -7.28 9.57 4.86
C ALA A 147 -6.78 8.42 5.75
N ALA A 148 -6.63 7.23 5.17
CA ALA A 148 -6.03 6.09 5.84
C ALA A 148 -4.81 5.60 5.05
N LYS A 149 -3.61 5.88 5.57
CA LYS A 149 -2.35 5.63 4.86
C LYS A 149 -1.63 4.41 5.41
N GLY A 150 -1.43 3.41 4.55
CA GLY A 150 -0.76 2.16 4.92
C GLY A 150 0.72 2.34 5.22
N GLY A 151 1.25 1.57 6.18
CA GLY A 151 2.65 1.63 6.59
C GLY A 151 3.64 1.33 5.46
N GLY A 152 3.25 0.53 4.47
CA GLY A 152 4.09 0.24 3.30
C GLY A 152 4.49 1.48 2.52
N SER A 153 3.55 2.37 2.26
CA SER A 153 3.81 3.63 1.55
C SER A 153 4.32 4.73 2.49
N GLU A 154 3.83 4.80 3.71
CA GLU A 154 4.28 5.78 4.69
C GLU A 154 5.79 5.66 4.97
N ASN A 155 6.30 4.44 5.11
CA ASN A 155 7.72 4.15 5.36
C ASN A 155 8.64 4.49 4.18
N LYS A 156 8.11 4.87 3.02
CA LYS A 156 8.90 5.26 1.84
C LYS A 156 9.00 6.78 1.67
N SER A 157 8.47 7.55 2.61
CA SER A 157 8.60 9.00 2.65
C SER A 157 10.07 9.43 2.69
N LYS A 158 10.40 10.50 1.96
CA LYS A 158 11.74 11.08 1.86
C LYS A 158 11.68 12.58 2.09
N LEU A 159 12.69 13.09 2.77
CA LEU A 159 12.94 14.51 2.98
C LEU A 159 14.39 14.81 2.67
N ALA A 160 14.65 15.93 2.00
CA ALA A 160 15.99 16.49 1.80
C ALA A 160 15.98 18.01 1.95
N MET A 161 17.10 18.54 2.41
CA MET A 161 17.43 19.95 2.35
C MET A 161 18.37 20.15 1.17
N LEU A 162 17.79 20.51 0.02
CA LEU A 162 18.58 20.79 -1.18
C LEU A 162 19.26 22.17 -1.08
N ASN A 163 20.41 22.31 -1.76
CA ASN A 163 20.95 23.63 -1.99
C ASN A 163 20.04 24.41 -2.98
N PRO A 164 20.00 25.74 -2.91
CA PRO A 164 19.19 26.54 -3.84
C PRO A 164 19.46 26.25 -5.32
N SER A 165 20.69 25.84 -5.68
CA SER A 165 21.11 25.50 -7.04
C SER A 165 20.79 24.07 -7.47
N ASP A 166 20.43 23.17 -6.54
CA ASP A 166 20.20 21.76 -6.85
C ASP A 166 18.92 21.59 -7.70
N ASN A 167 18.97 20.63 -8.62
CA ASN A 167 17.83 20.32 -9.49
C ASN A 167 16.85 19.38 -8.79
N ILE A 168 15.57 19.79 -8.74
CA ILE A 168 14.49 19.02 -8.10
C ILE A 168 14.22 17.72 -8.86
N VAL A 169 14.18 17.77 -10.19
CA VAL A 169 13.90 16.61 -11.03
C VAL A 169 14.97 15.53 -10.82
N ASP A 170 16.24 15.93 -10.80
CA ASP A 170 17.36 15.02 -10.56
C ASP A 170 17.25 14.33 -9.20
N TRP A 171 16.89 15.10 -8.15
CA TRP A 171 16.72 14.52 -6.82
C TRP A 171 15.58 13.50 -6.78
N VAL A 172 14.43 13.83 -7.38
CA VAL A 172 13.28 12.93 -7.43
C VAL A 172 13.63 11.64 -8.17
N LEU A 173 14.24 11.75 -9.36
CA LEU A 173 14.58 10.59 -10.20
C LEU A 173 15.65 9.69 -9.56
N LYS A 174 16.61 10.25 -8.81
CA LYS A 174 17.59 9.49 -8.03
C LYS A 174 16.97 8.82 -6.80
N THR A 175 15.95 9.45 -6.22
CA THR A 175 15.35 8.99 -4.96
C THR A 175 14.32 7.88 -5.16
N ILE A 176 13.47 7.96 -6.19
CA ILE A 176 12.38 6.99 -6.42
C ILE A 176 12.87 5.54 -6.51
N PRO A 177 13.94 5.19 -7.26
CA PRO A 177 14.44 3.82 -7.28
C PRO A 177 14.84 3.29 -5.90
N THR A 178 15.35 4.17 -5.01
CA THR A 178 15.72 3.79 -3.64
C THR A 178 14.53 3.46 -2.73
N MET A 179 13.33 3.82 -3.13
CA MET A 179 12.11 3.49 -2.39
C MET A 179 11.70 2.03 -2.59
N GLY A 180 12.20 1.37 -3.64
CA GLY A 180 11.78 0.03 -4.03
C GLY A 180 10.30 -0.04 -4.38
N ALA A 181 9.73 -1.25 -4.36
CA ALA A 181 8.32 -1.51 -4.69
C ALA A 181 7.40 -1.65 -3.46
N GLY A 182 7.94 -1.44 -2.25
CA GLY A 182 7.19 -1.64 -0.99
C GLY A 182 5.99 -0.72 -0.79
N TRP A 183 5.89 0.37 -1.53
CA TRP A 183 4.73 1.26 -1.54
C TRP A 183 3.62 0.83 -2.51
N CYS A 184 3.79 -0.30 -3.21
CA CYS A 184 2.81 -0.92 -4.10
C CYS A 184 2.37 0.01 -5.25
N PRO A 185 3.26 0.40 -6.18
CA PRO A 185 2.86 1.12 -7.38
C PRO A 185 1.90 0.28 -8.27
N PRO A 186 1.08 0.90 -9.14
CA PRO A 186 1.02 2.32 -9.42
C PRO A 186 0.20 3.08 -8.38
N GLY A 187 0.65 4.28 -8.07
CA GLY A 187 -0.02 5.15 -7.11
C GLY A 187 0.20 6.63 -7.44
N ILE A 188 0.06 7.49 -6.45
CA ILE A 188 0.24 8.92 -6.57
C ILE A 188 1.51 9.32 -5.85
N LEU A 189 2.26 10.27 -6.39
CA LEU A 189 3.43 10.84 -5.75
C LEU A 189 3.12 12.25 -5.27
N GLY A 190 3.11 12.47 -3.97
CA GLY A 190 2.96 13.78 -3.36
C GLY A 190 4.31 14.42 -3.06
N ILE A 191 4.49 15.66 -3.48
CA ILE A 191 5.72 16.43 -3.30
C ILE A 191 5.38 17.77 -2.64
N GLY A 192 6.13 18.11 -1.59
CA GLY A 192 6.10 19.42 -0.96
C GLY A 192 7.43 20.14 -1.15
N ILE A 193 7.40 21.37 -1.59
CA ILE A 193 8.59 22.17 -1.91
C ILE A 193 8.55 23.49 -1.15
N GLY A 194 9.61 23.80 -0.44
CA GLY A 194 9.74 25.09 0.25
C GLY A 194 9.17 25.10 1.68
N GLY A 195 8.97 26.28 2.24
CA GLY A 195 8.67 26.48 3.65
C GLY A 195 9.85 26.08 4.55
N THR A 196 9.53 25.29 5.56
CA THR A 196 10.45 24.61 6.47
C THR A 196 10.40 23.10 6.23
N PRO A 197 11.32 22.27 6.78
CA PRO A 197 11.30 20.83 6.58
C PRO A 197 9.95 20.18 6.90
N GLU A 198 9.37 20.51 8.05
CA GLU A 198 8.07 19.99 8.48
C GLU A 198 6.92 20.46 7.57
N LYS A 199 6.99 21.73 7.06
CA LYS A 199 6.00 22.25 6.13
C LYS A 199 6.06 21.52 4.79
N ALA A 200 7.25 21.21 4.28
CA ALA A 200 7.44 20.44 3.05
C ALA A 200 6.86 19.03 3.19
N VAL A 201 7.10 18.34 4.32
CA VAL A 201 6.53 17.01 4.59
C VAL A 201 5.01 17.05 4.69
N LEU A 202 4.46 18.06 5.38
CA LEU A 202 3.01 18.22 5.50
C LEU A 202 2.36 18.45 4.14
N MET A 203 2.92 19.36 3.32
CA MET A 203 2.43 19.63 1.96
C MET A 203 2.51 18.40 1.05
N ALA A 204 3.59 17.60 1.13
CA ALA A 204 3.70 16.36 0.38
C ALA A 204 2.57 15.38 0.74
N LYS A 205 2.17 15.28 2.00
CA LYS A 205 1.06 14.43 2.43
C LYS A 205 -0.29 15.01 2.00
N GLU A 206 -0.52 16.28 2.22
CA GLU A 206 -1.77 16.96 1.86
C GLU A 206 -2.02 16.89 0.34
N SER A 207 -0.98 17.06 -0.48
CA SER A 207 -1.10 17.00 -1.94
C SER A 207 -1.63 15.67 -2.47
N LEU A 208 -1.44 14.57 -1.74
CA LEU A 208 -1.95 13.24 -2.11
C LEU A 208 -3.47 13.14 -2.06
N MET A 209 -4.15 14.05 -1.37
CA MET A 209 -5.60 14.05 -1.19
C MET A 209 -6.34 14.75 -2.33
N SER A 210 -5.62 15.45 -3.22
CA SER A 210 -6.21 16.12 -4.38
C SER A 210 -6.59 15.10 -5.46
N HIS A 211 -7.63 15.45 -6.25
CA HIS A 211 -8.07 14.65 -7.39
C HIS A 211 -6.94 14.38 -8.38
N ILE A 212 -6.98 13.22 -9.03
CA ILE A 212 -6.09 12.89 -10.13
C ILE A 212 -6.51 13.69 -11.36
N ASP A 213 -5.69 14.67 -11.76
CA ASP A 213 -5.96 15.62 -12.82
C ASP A 213 -4.84 15.73 -13.87
N ILE A 214 -3.89 14.79 -13.85
CA ILE A 214 -2.72 14.84 -14.75
C ILE A 214 -3.12 14.86 -16.23
N GLN A 215 -4.23 14.22 -16.61
CA GLN A 215 -4.69 14.21 -17.98
C GLN A 215 -5.22 15.58 -18.42
N GLU A 216 -5.98 16.25 -17.56
CA GLU A 216 -6.45 17.61 -17.78
C GLU A 216 -5.26 18.56 -17.93
N LEU A 217 -4.22 18.36 -17.12
CA LEU A 217 -2.99 19.13 -17.21
C LEU A 217 -2.22 18.86 -18.52
N GLN A 218 -2.20 17.61 -19.00
CA GLN A 218 -1.64 17.25 -20.31
C GLN A 218 -2.43 17.89 -21.45
N GLU A 219 -3.76 17.90 -21.38
CA GLU A 219 -4.64 18.56 -22.36
C GLU A 219 -4.43 20.08 -22.35
N LYS A 220 -4.31 20.69 -21.18
CA LYS A 220 -3.98 22.11 -21.03
C LYS A 220 -2.65 22.45 -21.71
N ALA A 221 -1.62 21.64 -21.48
CA ALA A 221 -0.34 21.82 -22.14
C ALA A 221 -0.41 21.65 -23.66
N ALA A 222 -1.14 20.62 -24.14
CA ALA A 222 -1.32 20.36 -25.57
C ALA A 222 -2.09 21.47 -26.30
N SER A 223 -2.98 22.18 -25.59
CA SER A 223 -3.71 23.34 -26.14
C SER A 223 -2.84 24.59 -26.33
N GLY A 224 -1.59 24.57 -25.84
CA GLY A 224 -0.69 25.74 -25.84
C GLY A 224 -1.00 26.77 -24.75
N ALA A 225 -1.83 26.43 -23.76
CA ALA A 225 -2.10 27.29 -22.62
C ALA A 225 -0.85 27.44 -21.73
N GLU A 226 -0.69 28.61 -21.12
CA GLU A 226 0.43 28.86 -20.22
C GLU A 226 0.30 27.99 -18.95
N LEU A 227 1.40 27.34 -18.59
CA LEU A 227 1.53 26.54 -17.39
C LEU A 227 2.27 27.32 -16.32
N SER A 228 1.82 27.20 -15.07
CA SER A 228 2.64 27.63 -13.92
C SER A 228 3.90 26.79 -13.82
N THR A 229 4.90 27.30 -13.07
CA THR A 229 6.13 26.54 -12.82
C THR A 229 5.85 25.18 -12.17
N THR A 230 4.91 25.13 -11.24
CA THR A 230 4.51 23.89 -10.56
C THR A 230 3.82 22.92 -11.50
N GLU A 231 2.93 23.38 -12.37
CA GLU A 231 2.26 22.55 -13.38
C GLU A 231 3.26 21.97 -14.40
N ALA A 232 4.19 22.78 -14.88
CA ALA A 232 5.24 22.32 -15.79
C ALA A 232 6.13 21.25 -15.12
N LEU A 233 6.51 21.46 -13.86
CA LEU A 233 7.30 20.51 -13.08
C LEU A 233 6.53 19.21 -12.83
N ARG A 234 5.21 19.28 -12.58
CA ARG A 234 4.36 18.07 -12.44
C ARG A 234 4.36 17.21 -13.69
N LEU A 235 4.19 17.81 -14.87
CA LEU A 235 4.22 17.10 -16.15
C LEU A 235 5.59 16.46 -16.41
N GLU A 236 6.66 17.21 -16.22
CA GLU A 236 8.02 16.70 -16.39
C GLU A 236 8.31 15.52 -15.48
N LEU A 237 7.94 15.60 -14.21
CA LEU A 237 8.12 14.51 -13.25
C LEU A 237 7.23 13.31 -13.58
N PHE A 238 5.97 13.53 -13.96
CA PHE A 238 5.08 12.44 -14.35
C PHE A 238 5.65 11.62 -15.52
N GLU A 239 6.13 12.28 -16.55
CA GLU A 239 6.74 11.62 -17.71
C GLU A 239 8.03 10.89 -17.34
N LYS A 240 8.95 11.57 -16.63
CA LYS A 240 10.26 11.01 -16.30
C LYS A 240 10.20 9.89 -15.27
N VAL A 241 9.31 9.99 -14.27
CA VAL A 241 9.12 8.92 -13.28
C VAL A 241 8.55 7.66 -13.92
N ASN A 242 7.58 7.79 -14.81
CA ASN A 242 7.04 6.66 -15.56
C ASN A 242 8.09 6.07 -16.51
N ALA A 243 8.93 6.93 -17.11
CA ALA A 243 10.04 6.51 -17.95
C ALA A 243 11.14 5.72 -17.21
N LEU A 244 11.19 5.72 -15.88
CA LEU A 244 12.07 4.83 -15.11
C LEU A 244 11.75 3.34 -15.31
N GLY A 245 10.58 3.01 -15.84
CA GLY A 245 10.21 1.64 -16.17
C GLY A 245 9.96 0.73 -14.96
N ILE A 246 9.80 1.30 -13.75
CA ILE A 246 9.56 0.52 -12.51
C ILE A 246 8.26 -0.28 -12.62
N GLY A 247 7.18 0.36 -13.10
CA GLY A 247 5.89 -0.28 -13.37
C GLY A 247 5.11 -0.71 -12.13
N ALA A 248 3.96 -1.30 -12.37
CA ALA A 248 3.10 -1.83 -11.32
C ALA A 248 3.85 -2.85 -10.45
N GLN A 249 3.77 -2.70 -9.13
CA GLN A 249 4.42 -3.57 -8.13
C GLN A 249 5.94 -3.72 -8.29
N GLY A 250 6.59 -2.85 -9.09
CA GLY A 250 8.01 -2.98 -9.41
C GLY A 250 8.35 -4.10 -10.40
N LEU A 251 7.37 -4.59 -11.13
CA LEU A 251 7.51 -5.69 -12.10
C LEU A 251 8.02 -5.22 -13.46
N GLY A 252 8.36 -3.96 -13.61
CA GLY A 252 8.64 -3.32 -14.89
C GLY A 252 7.35 -2.93 -15.62
N GLY A 253 7.40 -1.90 -16.45
CA GLY A 253 6.24 -1.49 -17.23
C GLY A 253 6.15 0.01 -17.46
N LEU A 254 5.04 0.45 -18.04
CA LEU A 254 4.84 1.81 -18.50
C LEU A 254 4.36 2.76 -17.38
N THR A 255 3.72 2.23 -16.34
CA THR A 255 3.08 3.07 -15.32
C THR A 255 3.59 2.75 -13.91
N THR A 256 4.33 3.69 -13.34
CA THR A 256 4.79 3.68 -11.95
C THR A 256 3.91 4.60 -11.09
N VAL A 257 3.55 5.77 -11.62
CA VAL A 257 2.67 6.74 -10.98
C VAL A 257 1.49 7.08 -11.88
N LEU A 258 0.32 7.25 -11.27
CA LEU A 258 -0.91 7.69 -11.93
C LEU A 258 -1.01 9.21 -11.96
N ASP A 259 -0.38 9.88 -11.01
CA ASP A 259 -0.23 11.34 -10.97
C ASP A 259 0.98 11.74 -10.11
N VAL A 260 1.46 12.95 -10.32
CA VAL A 260 2.41 13.65 -9.47
C VAL A 260 1.76 14.93 -8.97
N LYS A 261 1.58 15.06 -7.66
CA LYS A 261 0.99 16.22 -7.01
C LYS A 261 2.09 17.05 -6.35
N ILE A 262 2.02 18.37 -6.50
CA ILE A 262 3.01 19.28 -5.92
C ILE A 262 2.29 20.43 -5.21
N LEU A 263 2.66 20.67 -3.95
CA LEU A 263 2.37 21.91 -3.25
C LEU A 263 3.69 22.62 -2.95
N ASP A 264 3.70 23.93 -3.08
CA ASP A 264 4.88 24.75 -2.79
C ASP A 264 4.56 25.88 -1.83
N TYR A 265 5.58 26.38 -1.15
CA TYR A 265 5.46 27.46 -0.18
C TYR A 265 6.73 28.33 -0.19
N PRO A 266 6.62 29.64 -0.02
CA PRO A 266 7.80 30.52 0.09
C PRO A 266 8.79 30.01 1.13
N THR A 267 10.09 30.07 0.79
CA THR A 267 11.15 29.53 1.64
C THR A 267 12.27 30.53 1.86
N HIS A 268 13.15 30.29 2.83
CA HIS A 268 14.31 31.11 3.08
C HIS A 268 15.28 31.03 1.89
N ALA A 269 15.92 32.14 1.52
CA ALA A 269 16.81 32.24 0.35
C ALA A 269 17.96 31.21 0.33
N ALA A 270 18.41 30.75 1.50
CA ALA A 270 19.48 29.76 1.64
C ALA A 270 18.96 28.32 1.75
N SER A 271 17.63 28.10 1.61
CA SER A 271 17.01 26.80 1.84
C SER A 271 16.16 26.35 0.66
N LYS A 272 16.14 25.05 0.40
CA LYS A 272 15.22 24.39 -0.56
C LYS A 272 14.79 23.04 0.02
N PRO A 273 13.94 23.04 1.09
CA PRO A 273 13.42 21.78 1.60
C PRO A 273 12.50 21.15 0.56
N ILE A 274 12.63 19.85 0.39
CA ILE A 274 11.77 19.04 -0.47
C ILE A 274 11.40 17.75 0.25
N ALA A 275 10.12 17.42 0.21
CA ALA A 275 9.63 16.13 0.70
C ALA A 275 8.85 15.42 -0.39
N MET A 276 8.91 14.08 -0.36
CA MET A 276 8.24 13.20 -1.29
C MET A 276 7.59 12.06 -0.53
N ILE A 277 6.29 11.88 -0.69
CA ILE A 277 5.50 10.83 -0.05
C ILE A 277 4.71 10.08 -1.14
N PRO A 278 4.94 8.78 -1.33
CA PRO A 278 4.13 8.00 -2.26
C PRO A 278 2.80 7.62 -1.62
N ASN A 279 1.74 7.51 -2.42
CA ASN A 279 0.52 6.81 -2.06
C ASN A 279 0.45 5.49 -2.82
N CYS A 280 -0.11 4.45 -2.22
CA CYS A 280 -0.11 3.10 -2.81
C CYS A 280 -1.34 2.83 -3.68
N ALA A 281 -1.35 1.65 -4.31
CA ALA A 281 -2.51 1.15 -5.05
C ALA A 281 -3.79 1.00 -4.21
N ALA A 282 -3.67 0.96 -2.87
CA ALA A 282 -4.81 1.04 -1.96
C ALA A 282 -4.99 2.46 -1.43
N THR A 283 -5.12 3.44 -2.32
CA THR A 283 -5.38 4.84 -1.95
C THR A 283 -6.75 4.97 -1.29
N ARG A 284 -6.82 5.71 -0.17
CA ARG A 284 -8.00 5.79 0.68
C ARG A 284 -8.11 7.18 1.27
N HIS A 285 -8.95 8.00 0.68
CA HIS A 285 -9.30 9.32 1.22
C HIS A 285 -10.66 9.75 0.75
N VAL A 286 -11.26 10.67 1.47
CA VAL A 286 -12.51 11.34 1.12
C VAL A 286 -12.50 12.76 1.68
N GLU A 287 -13.09 13.68 0.93
CA GLU A 287 -13.31 15.07 1.34
C GLU A 287 -14.80 15.34 1.46
N PHE A 288 -15.17 16.10 2.49
CA PHE A 288 -16.55 16.52 2.70
C PHE A 288 -16.60 17.82 3.52
N GLU A 289 -17.77 18.46 3.53
CA GLU A 289 -18.05 19.65 4.30
C GLU A 289 -19.15 19.42 5.32
N LEU A 290 -19.05 20.05 6.48
CA LEU A 290 -20.11 20.12 7.48
C LEU A 290 -20.54 21.58 7.65
N ASP A 291 -21.83 21.81 7.52
CA ASP A 291 -22.47 23.12 7.58
C ASP A 291 -23.53 23.23 8.70
N GLY A 292 -23.59 22.20 9.57
CA GLY A 292 -24.55 22.11 10.68
C GLY A 292 -25.89 21.49 10.31
N SER A 293 -26.07 20.99 9.07
CA SER A 293 -27.33 20.35 8.64
C SER A 293 -27.46 18.89 9.11
N GLY A 294 -26.41 18.31 9.68
CA GLY A 294 -26.37 16.92 10.16
C GLY A 294 -25.04 16.24 9.83
N PRO A 295 -24.94 14.92 10.03
CA PRO A 295 -23.80 14.15 9.62
C PRO A 295 -23.67 14.10 8.09
N VAL A 296 -22.45 13.83 7.59
CA VAL A 296 -22.21 13.74 6.15
C VAL A 296 -22.93 12.55 5.53
N GLU A 297 -23.47 12.74 4.34
CA GLU A 297 -23.97 11.66 3.48
C GLU A 297 -22.93 11.41 2.37
N LEU A 298 -22.18 10.31 2.48
CA LEU A 298 -21.17 9.92 1.49
C LEU A 298 -21.82 9.07 0.39
N THR A 299 -21.64 9.47 -0.86
CA THR A 299 -22.19 8.74 -2.02
C THR A 299 -21.16 7.73 -2.51
N PRO A 300 -21.42 6.42 -2.42
CA PRO A 300 -20.52 5.41 -2.94
C PRO A 300 -20.43 5.44 -4.47
N PRO A 301 -19.27 5.07 -5.04
CA PRO A 301 -19.16 4.81 -6.47
C PRO A 301 -20.19 3.75 -6.92
N ARG A 302 -20.69 3.87 -8.14
CA ARG A 302 -21.64 2.90 -8.71
C ARG A 302 -20.87 1.71 -9.29
N VAL A 303 -21.48 0.53 -9.35
CA VAL A 303 -20.85 -0.68 -9.91
C VAL A 303 -20.35 -0.46 -11.35
N GLU A 304 -21.06 0.39 -12.12
CA GLU A 304 -20.67 0.76 -13.50
C GLU A 304 -19.42 1.65 -13.57
N ASP A 305 -18.96 2.19 -12.45
CA ASP A 305 -17.72 2.98 -12.41
C ASP A 305 -16.47 2.08 -12.48
N TRP A 306 -16.59 0.77 -12.26
CA TRP A 306 -15.51 -0.18 -12.49
C TRP A 306 -15.58 -0.77 -13.90
N PRO A 307 -14.40 -1.02 -14.51
CA PRO A 307 -14.36 -1.76 -15.79
C PRO A 307 -14.90 -3.17 -15.61
N ASP A 308 -15.52 -3.71 -16.65
CA ASP A 308 -15.95 -5.11 -16.67
C ASP A 308 -14.72 -6.03 -16.88
N LEU A 309 -13.96 -6.19 -15.81
CA LEU A 309 -12.81 -7.07 -15.73
C LEU A 309 -13.10 -8.21 -14.78
N THR A 310 -12.77 -9.41 -15.20
CA THR A 310 -12.76 -10.59 -14.35
C THR A 310 -11.33 -11.07 -14.19
N TYR A 311 -10.95 -11.44 -12.98
CA TYR A 311 -9.70 -12.16 -12.78
C TYR A 311 -9.93 -13.61 -13.17
N SER A 312 -9.39 -14.03 -14.31
CA SER A 312 -9.41 -15.44 -14.72
C SER A 312 -8.09 -16.08 -14.34
N PRO A 313 -8.12 -17.17 -13.56
CA PRO A 313 -6.91 -17.92 -13.22
C PRO A 313 -6.34 -18.71 -14.40
N ASP A 314 -6.87 -18.58 -15.61
CA ASP A 314 -6.43 -19.40 -16.75
C ASP A 314 -5.06 -18.99 -17.32
N ASN A 315 -4.51 -17.85 -16.89
CA ASN A 315 -3.24 -17.33 -17.39
C ASN A 315 -2.01 -17.79 -16.59
N GLY A 316 -2.17 -18.59 -15.54
CA GLY A 316 -1.09 -19.06 -14.67
C GLY A 316 -0.89 -20.57 -14.69
N LYS A 317 0.35 -21.01 -14.39
CA LYS A 317 0.65 -22.44 -14.17
C LYS A 317 0.09 -22.85 -12.81
N ARG A 318 -0.81 -23.84 -12.76
CA ARG A 318 -1.27 -24.45 -11.50
C ARG A 318 -0.18 -25.28 -10.86
N VAL A 319 0.04 -25.05 -9.56
CA VAL A 319 1.08 -25.71 -8.75
C VAL A 319 0.42 -26.36 -7.54
N ASP A 320 0.65 -27.65 -7.35
CA ASP A 320 0.28 -28.40 -6.15
C ASP A 320 1.39 -28.24 -5.10
N VAL A 321 1.19 -27.31 -4.15
CA VAL A 321 2.22 -26.99 -3.15
C VAL A 321 2.42 -28.08 -2.10
N ASP A 322 1.48 -29.04 -1.99
CA ASP A 322 1.63 -30.18 -1.09
C ASP A 322 2.62 -31.24 -1.65
N LYS A 323 2.93 -31.16 -2.95
CA LYS A 323 3.89 -32.04 -3.65
C LYS A 323 5.12 -31.31 -4.17
N LEU A 324 5.35 -30.10 -3.67
CA LEU A 324 6.41 -29.23 -4.18
C LEU A 324 7.79 -29.84 -3.96
N THR A 325 8.63 -29.81 -4.99
CA THR A 325 10.00 -30.29 -4.95
C THR A 325 10.99 -29.20 -5.35
N LYS A 326 12.28 -29.38 -5.00
CA LYS A 326 13.34 -28.46 -5.42
C LYS A 326 13.51 -28.40 -6.94
N GLU A 327 13.28 -29.51 -7.61
CA GLU A 327 13.36 -29.64 -9.09
C GLU A 327 12.25 -28.80 -9.74
N GLU A 328 11.04 -28.84 -9.20
CA GLU A 328 9.95 -28.01 -9.70
C GLU A 328 10.24 -26.52 -9.48
N VAL A 329 10.63 -26.13 -8.27
CA VAL A 329 11.03 -24.75 -7.94
C VAL A 329 12.16 -24.27 -8.86
N ALA A 330 13.15 -25.13 -9.16
CA ALA A 330 14.26 -24.80 -10.04
C ALA A 330 13.84 -24.58 -11.51
N SER A 331 12.67 -25.06 -11.91
CA SER A 331 12.14 -24.88 -13.26
C SER A 331 11.50 -23.49 -13.48
N TRP A 332 11.16 -22.79 -12.41
CA TRP A 332 10.48 -21.49 -12.48
C TRP A 332 11.45 -20.35 -12.79
N LYS A 333 10.94 -19.37 -13.52
CA LYS A 333 11.71 -18.19 -13.92
C LYS A 333 11.05 -16.93 -13.38
N THR A 334 11.85 -15.90 -13.15
CA THR A 334 11.34 -14.57 -12.79
C THR A 334 10.27 -14.10 -13.79
N GLY A 335 9.13 -13.65 -13.26
CA GLY A 335 7.97 -13.22 -14.04
C GLY A 335 6.94 -14.31 -14.34
N ASP A 336 7.24 -15.59 -14.08
CA ASP A 336 6.24 -16.66 -14.22
C ASP A 336 5.07 -16.40 -13.25
N VAL A 337 3.83 -16.49 -13.77
CA VAL A 337 2.61 -16.42 -12.97
C VAL A 337 2.20 -17.82 -12.56
N LEU A 338 2.07 -18.05 -11.27
CA LEU A 338 1.70 -19.33 -10.68
C LEU A 338 0.37 -19.20 -9.93
N LEU A 339 -0.39 -20.29 -9.94
CA LEU A 339 -1.64 -20.45 -9.19
C LEU A 339 -1.44 -21.56 -8.17
N LEU A 340 -1.27 -21.18 -6.91
CA LEU A 340 -0.97 -22.11 -5.84
C LEU A 340 -2.23 -22.84 -5.38
N ASN A 341 -2.11 -24.17 -5.24
CA ASN A 341 -3.14 -25.05 -4.73
C ASN A 341 -2.55 -25.96 -3.66
N GLY A 342 -3.23 -26.09 -2.50
CA GLY A 342 -2.79 -26.87 -1.36
C GLY A 342 -2.47 -26.03 -0.13
N LYS A 343 -1.61 -26.52 0.75
CA LYS A 343 -1.38 -25.97 2.10
C LYS A 343 -0.11 -25.15 2.18
N ILE A 344 -0.25 -23.88 2.55
CA ILE A 344 0.87 -22.96 2.81
C ILE A 344 0.88 -22.54 4.28
N LEU A 345 2.07 -22.27 4.81
CA LEU A 345 2.24 -21.72 6.16
C LEU A 345 2.13 -20.19 6.13
N THR A 346 1.83 -19.58 7.26
CA THR A 346 1.93 -18.13 7.42
C THR A 346 2.92 -17.76 8.51
N GLY A 347 3.49 -16.55 8.44
CA GLY A 347 4.34 -16.02 9.49
C GLY A 347 4.82 -14.62 9.16
N ARG A 348 4.94 -13.79 10.20
CA ARG A 348 5.47 -12.43 10.11
C ARG A 348 6.60 -12.22 11.13
N ASP A 349 6.89 -10.97 11.45
CA ASP A 349 8.03 -10.57 12.29
C ASP A 349 8.06 -11.30 13.64
N ALA A 350 6.93 -11.35 14.36
CA ALA A 350 6.89 -11.96 15.71
C ALA A 350 7.09 -13.49 15.66
N ALA A 351 6.41 -14.17 14.72
CA ALA A 351 6.58 -15.61 14.52
C ALA A 351 8.01 -15.96 14.11
N HIS A 352 8.58 -15.25 13.11
CA HIS A 352 9.95 -15.47 12.64
C HIS A 352 10.97 -15.26 13.77
N LYS A 353 10.81 -14.20 14.57
CA LYS A 353 11.70 -13.97 15.71
C LYS A 353 11.70 -15.13 16.69
N ARG A 354 10.52 -15.70 16.98
CA ARG A 354 10.40 -16.86 17.87
C ARG A 354 11.04 -18.11 17.27
N LEU A 355 10.72 -18.40 16.00
CA LEU A 355 11.28 -19.57 15.32
C LEU A 355 12.81 -19.52 15.27
N VAL A 356 13.38 -18.37 14.92
CA VAL A 356 14.83 -18.17 14.89
C VAL A 356 15.44 -18.30 16.29
N ASN A 357 14.82 -17.74 17.33
CA ASN A 357 15.30 -17.93 18.71
C ASN A 357 15.27 -19.41 19.15
N MET A 358 14.29 -20.20 18.71
CA MET A 358 14.24 -21.64 18.96
C MET A 358 15.37 -22.37 18.23
N LEU A 359 15.60 -22.03 16.95
CA LEU A 359 16.72 -22.58 16.18
C LEU A 359 18.08 -22.28 16.82
N ASP A 360 18.30 -21.04 17.32
CA ASP A 360 19.53 -20.61 17.96
C ASP A 360 19.80 -21.39 19.27
N LYS A 361 18.75 -21.84 19.94
CA LYS A 361 18.82 -22.66 21.14
C LYS A 361 18.85 -24.16 20.86
N GLY A 362 18.73 -24.58 19.59
CA GLY A 362 18.60 -26.00 19.22
C GLY A 362 17.30 -26.65 19.69
N GLU A 363 16.25 -25.86 19.89
CA GLU A 363 14.91 -26.35 20.26
C GLU A 363 14.19 -26.89 19.02
N GLU A 364 13.34 -27.90 19.19
CA GLU A 364 12.49 -28.44 18.15
C GLU A 364 11.42 -27.40 17.75
N LEU A 365 11.24 -27.19 16.45
CA LEU A 365 10.23 -26.26 15.94
C LEU A 365 8.82 -26.84 16.07
N PRO A 366 7.80 -26.00 16.37
CA PRO A 366 6.42 -26.48 16.55
C PRO A 366 5.73 -26.86 15.22
N VAL A 367 6.35 -26.57 14.08
CA VAL A 367 5.83 -26.81 12.73
C VAL A 367 6.96 -27.31 11.83
N ASP A 368 6.69 -28.29 11.00
CA ASP A 368 7.60 -28.75 9.94
C ASP A 368 7.52 -27.81 8.72
N PHE A 369 8.65 -27.19 8.37
CA PHE A 369 8.81 -26.28 7.23
C PHE A 369 9.37 -26.98 5.98
N THR A 370 9.73 -28.25 6.08
CA THR A 370 10.38 -28.98 5.00
C THR A 370 9.50 -29.01 3.75
N ASN A 371 10.04 -28.54 2.63
CA ASN A 371 9.37 -28.44 1.34
C ASN A 371 8.08 -27.58 1.34
N ARG A 372 7.93 -26.68 2.30
CA ARG A 372 6.75 -25.81 2.43
C ARG A 372 7.05 -24.39 1.92
N LEU A 373 5.97 -23.66 1.65
CA LEU A 373 5.98 -22.22 1.40
C LEU A 373 5.45 -21.49 2.63
N ILE A 374 6.02 -20.31 2.94
CA ILE A 374 5.53 -19.43 4.01
C ILE A 374 5.02 -18.12 3.43
N TYR A 375 3.80 -17.74 3.77
CA TYR A 375 3.17 -16.49 3.35
C TYR A 375 3.29 -15.43 4.44
N TYR A 376 3.89 -14.31 4.10
CA TYR A 376 4.04 -13.15 4.96
C TYR A 376 2.74 -12.34 4.99
N VAL A 377 1.84 -12.67 5.88
CA VAL A 377 0.49 -12.11 5.95
C VAL A 377 0.05 -11.90 7.39
N GLY A 378 -0.80 -10.91 7.60
CA GLY A 378 -1.61 -10.71 8.79
C GLY A 378 -2.98 -10.24 8.31
N PRO A 379 -3.94 -11.15 8.14
CA PRO A 379 -5.26 -10.83 7.59
C PRO A 379 -6.05 -9.88 8.50
N VAL A 380 -7.07 -9.25 7.93
CA VAL A 380 -8.16 -8.64 8.69
C VAL A 380 -9.02 -9.76 9.28
N ASP A 381 -9.66 -9.52 10.40
CA ASP A 381 -10.56 -10.49 11.01
C ASP A 381 -11.73 -10.82 10.06
N PRO A 382 -12.17 -12.07 10.00
CA PRO A 382 -13.26 -12.49 9.14
C PRO A 382 -14.60 -11.90 9.62
N VAL A 383 -15.51 -11.67 8.68
CA VAL A 383 -16.88 -11.23 8.91
C VAL A 383 -17.85 -12.24 8.29
N GLY A 384 -18.93 -12.57 8.99
CA GLY A 384 -19.90 -13.53 8.51
C GLY A 384 -19.33 -14.94 8.32
N ASP A 385 -19.42 -15.47 7.11
CA ASP A 385 -18.96 -16.80 6.72
C ASP A 385 -17.54 -16.81 6.07
N GLU A 386 -16.82 -15.71 6.17
CA GLU A 386 -15.44 -15.64 5.66
C GLU A 386 -14.51 -16.58 6.43
N VAL A 387 -13.63 -17.27 5.72
CA VAL A 387 -12.55 -18.07 6.32
C VAL A 387 -11.51 -17.16 6.96
N VAL A 388 -11.14 -16.10 6.25
CA VAL A 388 -10.29 -15.00 6.69
C VAL A 388 -10.78 -13.72 6.01
N GLY A 389 -10.58 -12.57 6.65
CA GLY A 389 -10.79 -11.28 6.01
C GLY A 389 -9.70 -10.98 4.97
N PRO A 390 -9.67 -9.77 4.39
CA PRO A 390 -8.65 -9.37 3.43
C PRO A 390 -7.24 -9.75 3.87
N ALA A 391 -6.51 -10.51 3.04
CA ALA A 391 -5.28 -11.22 3.38
C ALA A 391 -4.14 -10.88 2.41
N GLY A 392 -3.87 -9.58 2.20
CA GLY A 392 -2.81 -9.13 1.33
C GLY A 392 -1.40 -9.36 1.91
N PRO A 393 -0.37 -9.37 1.03
CA PRO A 393 1.00 -9.63 1.43
C PRO A 393 1.62 -8.49 2.26
N THR A 394 2.47 -8.85 3.20
CA THR A 394 3.33 -7.93 3.94
C THR A 394 4.62 -7.68 3.16
N THR A 395 5.24 -6.50 3.34
CA THR A 395 6.56 -6.18 2.77
C THR A 395 7.62 -7.18 3.22
N ALA A 396 8.21 -7.90 2.26
CA ALA A 396 9.08 -9.04 2.51
C ALA A 396 10.47 -8.66 3.05
N THR A 397 11.00 -7.48 2.71
CA THR A 397 12.32 -7.00 3.17
C THR A 397 12.48 -6.99 4.69
N ARG A 398 11.38 -6.86 5.45
CA ARG A 398 11.42 -6.96 6.91
C ARG A 398 11.84 -8.35 7.41
N MET A 399 11.58 -9.39 6.60
CA MET A 399 11.92 -10.79 6.92
C MET A 399 13.33 -11.17 6.46
N ASP A 400 14.05 -10.32 5.72
CA ASP A 400 15.37 -10.63 5.15
C ASP A 400 16.35 -11.10 6.20
N LYS A 401 16.35 -10.46 7.37
CA LYS A 401 17.22 -10.81 8.50
C LYS A 401 17.03 -12.23 9.04
N PHE A 402 15.89 -12.86 8.78
CA PHE A 402 15.59 -14.23 9.22
C PHE A 402 15.78 -15.25 8.09
N THR A 403 15.73 -14.81 6.83
CA THR A 403 15.54 -15.69 5.67
C THR A 403 16.67 -16.69 5.50
N ARG A 404 17.95 -16.29 5.60
CA ARG A 404 19.10 -17.19 5.42
C ARG A 404 19.05 -18.34 6.42
N GLN A 405 18.73 -18.07 7.68
CA GLN A 405 18.66 -19.08 8.72
C GLN A 405 17.46 -20.01 8.51
N MET A 406 16.28 -19.46 8.21
CA MET A 406 15.08 -20.24 7.93
C MET A 406 15.32 -21.22 6.75
N LEU A 407 15.83 -20.73 5.63
CA LEU A 407 16.10 -21.56 4.47
C LEU A 407 17.12 -22.68 4.77
N LYS A 408 18.22 -22.34 5.46
CA LYS A 408 19.33 -23.28 5.72
C LYS A 408 18.97 -24.36 6.72
N GLN A 409 18.18 -24.03 7.77
CA GLN A 409 17.99 -24.92 8.92
C GLN A 409 16.64 -25.64 8.93
N THR A 410 15.64 -25.19 8.15
CA THR A 410 14.29 -25.75 8.22
C THR A 410 13.84 -26.49 6.98
N GLY A 411 14.61 -26.41 5.87
CA GLY A 411 14.19 -27.00 4.60
C GLY A 411 13.04 -26.29 3.89
N LEU A 412 12.73 -25.04 4.31
CA LEU A 412 11.73 -24.20 3.65
C LEU A 412 12.11 -23.98 2.18
N LEU A 413 11.17 -24.16 1.24
CA LEU A 413 11.40 -24.01 -0.19
C LEU A 413 11.10 -22.60 -0.72
N GLY A 414 10.26 -21.84 -0.06
CA GLY A 414 9.99 -20.52 -0.57
C GLY A 414 9.14 -19.66 0.36
N MET A 415 9.12 -18.39 0.01
CA MET A 415 8.44 -17.35 0.73
C MET A 415 7.50 -16.60 -0.22
N ILE A 416 6.37 -16.12 0.31
CA ILE A 416 5.40 -15.29 -0.41
C ILE A 416 5.26 -13.96 0.32
N GLY A 417 5.38 -12.85 -0.39
CA GLY A 417 5.26 -11.52 0.20
C GLY A 417 5.02 -10.47 -0.88
N LYS A 418 5.31 -9.21 -0.58
CA LYS A 418 5.34 -8.12 -1.57
C LYS A 418 6.67 -7.38 -1.53
N SER A 419 6.98 -6.63 -2.61
CA SER A 419 8.21 -5.84 -2.71
C SER A 419 9.46 -6.69 -3.01
N GLU A 420 10.57 -6.01 -3.21
CA GLU A 420 11.88 -6.58 -3.47
C GLU A 420 12.48 -7.32 -2.27
N ARG A 421 13.53 -8.10 -2.51
CA ARG A 421 14.39 -8.66 -1.48
C ARG A 421 15.79 -8.05 -1.59
N GLY A 422 16.48 -7.92 -0.45
CA GLY A 422 17.87 -7.47 -0.43
C GLY A 422 18.82 -8.45 -1.11
N ALA A 423 19.97 -7.96 -1.61
CA ALA A 423 20.96 -8.77 -2.34
C ALA A 423 21.41 -10.02 -1.56
N ALA A 424 21.75 -9.88 -0.28
CA ALA A 424 22.15 -11.00 0.58
C ALA A 424 21.04 -12.06 0.76
N THR A 425 19.78 -11.64 0.64
CA THR A 425 18.63 -12.56 0.67
C THR A 425 18.47 -13.29 -0.65
N CYS A 426 18.68 -12.61 -1.79
CA CYS A 426 18.70 -13.26 -3.10
C CYS A 426 19.81 -14.31 -3.19
N GLU A 427 20.99 -14.02 -2.64
CA GLU A 427 22.08 -15.01 -2.50
C GLU A 427 21.66 -16.21 -1.65
N ALA A 428 21.02 -15.95 -0.49
CA ALA A 428 20.52 -17.04 0.37
C ALA A 428 19.47 -17.91 -0.32
N ILE A 429 18.61 -17.33 -1.17
CA ILE A 429 17.64 -18.04 -2.00
C ILE A 429 18.37 -18.93 -2.99
N ALA A 430 19.38 -18.42 -3.69
CA ALA A 430 20.21 -19.18 -4.62
C ALA A 430 20.95 -20.32 -3.93
N ASP A 431 21.63 -20.06 -2.81
CA ASP A 431 22.39 -21.05 -2.03
C ASP A 431 21.53 -22.26 -1.62
N ASN A 432 20.25 -22.02 -1.31
CA ASN A 432 19.33 -23.07 -0.86
C ASN A 432 18.39 -23.59 -1.98
N LYS A 433 18.55 -23.11 -3.22
CA LYS A 433 17.67 -23.42 -4.36
C LYS A 433 16.18 -23.22 -4.03
N ALA A 434 15.92 -22.15 -3.28
CA ALA A 434 14.59 -21.74 -2.87
C ALA A 434 14.00 -20.72 -3.88
N VAL A 435 12.83 -20.16 -3.55
CA VAL A 435 12.14 -19.16 -4.38
C VAL A 435 11.52 -18.08 -3.51
N TYR A 436 11.41 -16.88 -4.05
CA TYR A 436 10.54 -15.86 -3.50
C TYR A 436 9.45 -15.52 -4.51
N LEU A 437 8.22 -15.67 -4.06
CA LEU A 437 7.00 -15.39 -4.80
C LEU A 437 6.39 -14.08 -4.32
N MET A 438 5.84 -13.31 -5.23
CA MET A 438 5.17 -12.05 -4.91
C MET A 438 3.67 -12.20 -5.11
N ALA A 439 2.89 -11.85 -4.08
CA ALA A 439 1.47 -11.57 -4.20
C ALA A 439 1.27 -10.05 -4.37
N VAL A 440 0.19 -9.65 -5.05
CA VAL A 440 -0.06 -8.24 -5.40
C VAL A 440 -0.50 -7.44 -4.17
N GLY A 441 0.24 -6.36 -3.87
CA GLY A 441 -0.17 -5.38 -2.86
C GLY A 441 -1.35 -4.53 -3.38
N GLY A 442 -2.40 -4.41 -2.56
CA GLY A 442 -3.65 -3.75 -2.98
C GLY A 442 -4.70 -4.72 -3.57
N ALA A 443 -4.45 -6.04 -3.51
CA ALA A 443 -5.38 -7.09 -3.94
C ALA A 443 -5.71 -8.07 -2.80
N ALA A 444 -5.91 -7.55 -1.59
CA ALA A 444 -6.02 -8.35 -0.37
C ALA A 444 -7.27 -9.25 -0.32
N TYR A 445 -8.38 -8.81 -0.89
CA TYR A 445 -9.63 -9.58 -0.89
C TYR A 445 -9.64 -10.68 -1.96
N VAL A 446 -8.98 -10.44 -3.10
CA VAL A 446 -8.73 -11.49 -4.12
C VAL A 446 -7.98 -12.66 -3.49
N VAL A 447 -6.92 -12.37 -2.72
CA VAL A 447 -6.16 -13.41 -2.02
C VAL A 447 -7.01 -14.10 -0.95
N ALA A 448 -7.80 -13.34 -0.17
CA ALA A 448 -8.70 -13.92 0.85
C ALA A 448 -9.67 -14.94 0.25
N LYS A 449 -10.23 -14.65 -0.92
CA LYS A 449 -11.15 -15.58 -1.62
C LYS A 449 -10.46 -16.85 -2.13
N ALA A 450 -9.15 -16.82 -2.34
CA ALA A 450 -8.36 -18.03 -2.67
C ALA A 450 -8.12 -18.92 -1.44
N ILE A 451 -8.21 -18.40 -0.21
CA ILE A 451 -8.02 -19.16 1.04
C ILE A 451 -9.31 -19.89 1.38
N LYS A 452 -9.26 -21.23 1.43
CA LYS A 452 -10.42 -22.11 1.63
C LYS A 452 -10.53 -22.66 3.05
N SER A 453 -9.41 -22.75 3.77
CA SER A 453 -9.39 -23.06 5.21
C SER A 453 -8.22 -22.38 5.91
N SER A 454 -8.37 -22.19 7.21
CA SER A 454 -7.37 -21.55 8.07
C SER A 454 -7.31 -22.30 9.40
N LYS A 455 -6.10 -22.73 9.80
CA LYS A 455 -5.86 -23.42 11.05
C LYS A 455 -4.62 -22.86 11.74
N VAL A 456 -4.73 -22.51 13.02
CA VAL A 456 -3.58 -22.12 13.84
C VAL A 456 -2.74 -23.38 14.13
N LEU A 457 -1.45 -23.32 13.87
CA LEU A 457 -0.50 -24.41 14.15
C LEU A 457 0.40 -24.10 15.35
N ALA A 458 0.84 -22.82 15.49
CA ALA A 458 1.74 -22.45 16.58
C ALA A 458 1.55 -20.97 16.97
N PHE A 459 1.90 -20.66 18.23
CA PHE A 459 1.91 -19.32 18.81
C PHE A 459 0.55 -18.59 18.76
N PRO A 460 -0.57 -19.24 19.20
CA PRO A 460 -1.90 -18.65 19.09
C PRO A 460 -2.02 -17.30 19.80
N GLU A 461 -1.24 -17.03 20.82
CA GLU A 461 -1.21 -15.77 21.56
C GLU A 461 -0.65 -14.59 20.74
N LEU A 462 -0.03 -14.84 19.60
CA LEU A 462 0.39 -13.79 18.64
C LEU A 462 -0.77 -13.29 17.76
N GLY A 463 -1.98 -13.86 17.89
CA GLY A 463 -3.13 -13.47 17.10
C GLY A 463 -2.87 -13.58 15.60
N MET A 464 -3.05 -12.50 14.84
CA MET A 464 -2.82 -12.48 13.39
C MET A 464 -1.35 -12.78 12.96
N GLU A 465 -0.40 -12.74 13.89
CA GLU A 465 1.01 -13.09 13.66
C GLU A 465 1.37 -14.50 14.09
N ALA A 466 0.41 -15.30 14.54
CA ALA A 466 0.59 -16.73 14.79
C ALA A 466 1.00 -17.45 13.49
N VAL A 467 1.53 -18.66 13.63
CA VAL A 467 1.75 -19.54 12.46
C VAL A 467 0.45 -20.25 12.17
N TYR A 468 -0.13 -19.92 11.02
CA TYR A 468 -1.31 -20.60 10.47
C TYR A 468 -0.91 -21.55 9.33
N GLU A 469 -1.75 -22.52 9.07
CA GLU A 469 -1.81 -23.26 7.81
C GLU A 469 -3.05 -22.78 7.06
N PHE A 470 -2.85 -22.25 5.84
CA PHE A 470 -3.92 -21.90 4.92
C PHE A 470 -3.99 -22.93 3.81
N GLU A 471 -5.17 -23.46 3.54
CA GLU A 471 -5.45 -24.21 2.32
C GLU A 471 -5.90 -23.22 1.24
N VAL A 472 -5.16 -23.17 0.14
CA VAL A 472 -5.43 -22.23 -0.96
C VAL A 472 -5.85 -22.96 -2.23
N LYS A 473 -6.66 -22.27 -3.04
CA LYS A 473 -7.08 -22.72 -4.36
C LYS A 473 -6.90 -21.59 -5.36
N ASP A 474 -6.07 -21.86 -6.38
CA ASP A 474 -5.72 -20.91 -7.44
C ASP A 474 -5.27 -19.54 -6.89
N MET A 475 -4.47 -19.54 -5.80
CA MET A 475 -3.91 -18.31 -5.24
C MET A 475 -2.86 -17.74 -6.20
N PRO A 476 -3.08 -16.51 -6.74
CA PRO A 476 -2.18 -15.94 -7.71
C PRO A 476 -0.90 -15.42 -7.08
N VAL A 477 0.25 -15.76 -7.66
CA VAL A 477 1.56 -15.22 -7.30
C VAL A 477 2.46 -15.13 -8.53
N THR A 478 3.47 -14.25 -8.47
CA THR A 478 4.49 -14.09 -9.51
C THR A 478 5.85 -14.48 -8.93
N VAL A 479 6.66 -15.20 -9.70
CA VAL A 479 8.05 -15.53 -9.31
C VAL A 479 8.86 -14.24 -9.32
N ALA A 480 9.23 -13.75 -8.13
CA ALA A 480 9.94 -12.50 -7.98
C ALA A 480 11.47 -12.68 -7.80
N VAL A 481 11.90 -13.76 -7.13
CA VAL A 481 13.30 -14.18 -7.12
C VAL A 481 13.31 -15.67 -7.38
N ASP A 482 14.00 -16.10 -8.44
CA ASP A 482 14.10 -17.50 -8.81
C ASP A 482 15.17 -18.27 -8.01
N SER A 483 15.28 -19.56 -8.25
CA SER A 483 16.21 -20.43 -7.54
C SER A 483 17.69 -20.17 -7.84
N LYS A 484 17.98 -19.24 -8.75
CA LYS A 484 19.33 -18.77 -9.07
C LYS A 484 19.64 -17.42 -8.41
N GLY A 485 18.66 -16.84 -7.70
CA GLY A 485 18.78 -15.54 -7.06
C GLY A 485 18.54 -14.37 -8.00
N GLU A 486 18.07 -14.59 -9.24
CA GLU A 486 17.69 -13.51 -10.14
C GLU A 486 16.40 -12.85 -9.64
N SER A 487 16.46 -11.51 -9.44
CA SER A 487 15.32 -10.71 -8.98
C SER A 487 14.66 -9.95 -10.12
N ILE A 488 13.34 -10.12 -10.27
CA ILE A 488 12.56 -9.35 -11.24
C ILE A 488 12.60 -7.85 -10.95
N HIS A 489 12.61 -7.47 -9.67
CA HIS A 489 12.68 -6.06 -9.26
C HIS A 489 14.00 -5.37 -9.65
N ALA A 490 15.07 -6.15 -9.84
CA ALA A 490 16.34 -5.62 -10.31
C ALA A 490 16.44 -5.61 -11.85
N THR A 491 15.86 -6.61 -12.52
CA THR A 491 16.04 -6.81 -13.96
C THR A 491 14.94 -6.19 -14.81
N ALA A 492 13.67 -6.26 -14.36
CA ALA A 492 12.54 -5.82 -15.17
C ALA A 492 12.51 -4.29 -15.40
N PRO A 493 12.72 -3.43 -14.39
CA PRO A 493 12.78 -1.98 -14.63
C PRO A 493 13.80 -1.60 -15.69
N ARG A 494 15.00 -2.19 -15.65
CA ARG A 494 16.06 -1.94 -16.63
C ARG A 494 15.64 -2.32 -18.05
N LYS A 495 14.96 -3.46 -18.23
CA LYS A 495 14.46 -3.91 -19.54
C LYS A 495 13.41 -2.95 -20.11
N TRP A 496 12.53 -2.44 -19.25
CA TRP A 496 11.47 -1.52 -19.67
C TRP A 496 12.01 -0.12 -19.93
N GLN A 497 12.95 0.35 -19.11
CA GLN A 497 13.65 1.60 -19.31
C GLN A 497 14.43 1.59 -20.63
N ALA A 498 15.17 0.53 -20.92
CA ALA A 498 15.86 0.37 -22.20
C ALA A 498 14.90 0.35 -23.39
N LYS A 499 13.72 -0.32 -23.25
CA LYS A 499 12.68 -0.40 -24.29
C LYS A 499 12.03 0.96 -24.58
N ILE A 500 11.88 1.82 -23.56
CA ILE A 500 11.29 3.16 -23.71
C ILE A 500 12.35 4.20 -24.11
N GLY A 501 13.64 3.88 -24.01
CA GLY A 501 14.72 4.72 -24.49
C GLY A 501 15.03 5.95 -23.63
N ILE A 502 14.54 6.02 -22.38
CA ILE A 502 14.63 7.22 -21.55
C ILE A 502 15.34 6.92 -20.22
N ILE A 503 16.46 7.56 -20.00
CA ILE A 503 17.28 7.62 -18.79
C ILE A 503 17.92 6.29 -18.35
N PRO A 504 19.22 6.09 -18.55
CA PRO A 504 19.94 5.03 -17.86
C PRO A 504 19.96 5.30 -16.35
N VAL A 505 19.48 4.35 -15.55
CA VAL A 505 19.80 4.32 -14.13
C VAL A 505 21.23 3.82 -14.03
N GLU A 506 22.14 4.67 -13.64
CA GLU A 506 23.49 4.26 -13.28
C GLU A 506 23.38 3.28 -12.11
N SER A 507 23.98 2.12 -12.29
CA SER A 507 24.03 0.98 -11.37
C SER A 507 24.73 1.30 -10.06
#